data_7add10e33d725a02772a6f659e06cbb3
#
_entry.id   7add10e33d725a02772a6f659e06cbb3
#
_cell.length_a   1.000
_cell.length_b   1.000
_cell.length_c   1.000
_cell.angle_alpha   90.00
_cell.angle_beta   90.00
_cell.angle_gamma   90.00
#
_symmetry.space_group_name_H-M   'P 1'
#
loop_
_entity.id
_entity.type
_entity.pdbx_description
1 polymer ?
#
loop_
_entity_poly.entity_id
_entity_poly.type
_entity_poly.pdbx_seq_one_letter_code
_entity_poly.pdbx_strand_id
1 'polypeptide(L)'
;DEQGNTWYVVAERNAPGLTVIDDWSAFGQRTTLSGTVVIDHVKVPKTHLIPAYKGYDTPSADGAIFQIIQAAVDVGIARGTIAETVDFIRTKTRPWIDSQRDHAWEDPYSIQAVGDLQIRLHASEALLERAGRAIDRAVAAPDADSVAAAQIATAEAKVLSTEIAILATNKLFELAGTRSTLGQYNLDRHWRNARTHTLHDPVRWKYAIVGNYFLNGVKPPFHAWS
;
A
#
# COMPACT_ATOMS: atom_id res chain seq x y z
N ASP A 1 -20.54 21.85 1.12
CA ASP A 1 -21.35 23.07 1.19
C ASP A 1 -22.76 22.76 1.70
N GLU A 2 -23.59 23.76 1.81
CA GLU A 2 -24.98 23.61 2.30
C GLU A 2 -25.85 22.70 1.41
N GLN A 3 -25.46 22.48 0.17
CA GLN A 3 -26.10 21.54 -0.77
C GLN A 3 -25.58 20.10 -0.63
N GLY A 4 -24.63 19.86 0.27
CA GLY A 4 -23.99 18.56 0.46
C GLY A 4 -22.86 18.25 -0.54
N ASN A 5 -22.45 19.19 -1.36
CA ASN A 5 -21.35 19.00 -2.31
C ASN A 5 -19.99 19.00 -1.60
N THR A 6 -19.12 18.10 -2.01
CA THR A 6 -17.73 18.00 -1.50
C THR A 6 -16.80 18.93 -2.29
N TRP A 7 -15.95 19.63 -1.57
CA TRP A 7 -14.93 20.52 -2.13
C TRP A 7 -13.55 20.15 -1.58
N TYR A 8 -12.52 20.14 -2.41
CA TYR A 8 -11.16 20.22 -1.93
C TYR A 8 -10.80 21.68 -1.69
N VAL A 9 -10.11 21.93 -0.57
CA VAL A 9 -9.71 23.27 -0.16
C VAL A 9 -8.19 23.28 0.03
N VAL A 10 -7.50 24.18 -0.66
CA VAL A 10 -6.06 24.40 -0.46
C VAL A 10 -5.91 25.55 0.52
N ALA A 11 -5.34 25.28 1.69
CA ALA A 11 -5.06 26.25 2.73
C ALA A 11 -3.55 26.29 3.03
N GLU A 12 -3.03 27.48 3.31
CA GLU A 12 -1.67 27.65 3.81
C GLU A 12 -1.51 26.94 5.16
N ARG A 13 -0.36 26.27 5.38
CA ARG A 13 -0.07 25.55 6.63
C ARG A 13 -0.27 26.39 7.88
N ASN A 14 -0.01 27.70 7.77
CA ASN A 14 -0.08 28.68 8.87
C ASN A 14 -1.33 29.59 8.76
N ALA A 15 -2.36 29.17 7.99
CA ALA A 15 -3.58 29.96 7.89
C ALA A 15 -4.22 30.15 9.27
N PRO A 16 -4.71 31.36 9.59
CA PRO A 16 -5.44 31.58 10.84
C PRO A 16 -6.62 30.63 10.98
N GLY A 17 -6.71 29.95 12.13
CA GLY A 17 -7.72 28.93 12.40
C GLY A 17 -7.36 27.51 11.95
N LEU A 18 -6.22 27.31 11.28
CA LEU A 18 -5.71 25.98 10.94
C LEU A 18 -4.64 25.54 11.95
N THR A 19 -4.89 24.42 12.63
CA THR A 19 -3.92 23.83 13.56
C THR A 19 -3.71 22.37 13.22
N VAL A 20 -2.47 21.96 12.97
CA VAL A 20 -2.09 20.54 12.81
C VAL A 20 -1.40 20.11 14.10
N ILE A 21 -1.98 19.11 14.75
CA ILE A 21 -1.51 18.56 16.01
C ILE A 21 -0.69 17.30 15.71
N ASP A 22 0.52 17.23 16.25
CA ASP A 22 1.39 16.06 16.15
C ASP A 22 1.04 15.06 17.26
N ASP A 23 -0.09 14.37 17.08
CA ASP A 23 -0.62 13.34 17.99
C ASP A 23 -0.69 11.96 17.34
N TRP A 24 -0.06 11.78 16.16
CA TRP A 24 0.02 10.49 15.50
C TRP A 24 0.88 9.49 16.29
N SER A 25 0.24 8.51 16.93
CA SER A 25 0.87 7.56 17.85
C SER A 25 0.84 6.10 17.37
N ALA A 26 0.68 5.88 16.06
CA ALA A 26 0.70 4.53 15.50
C ALA A 26 2.05 3.82 15.73
N PHE A 27 2.03 2.50 15.87
CA PHE A 27 3.24 1.71 16.04
C PHE A 27 4.10 1.63 14.77
N GLY A 28 3.52 1.87 13.58
CA GLY A 28 4.20 1.98 12.29
C GLY A 28 3.83 3.24 11.53
N GLN A 29 4.46 3.50 10.38
CA GLN A 29 4.25 4.73 9.60
C GLN A 29 4.38 6.00 10.47
N ARG A 30 5.36 6.02 11.36
CA ARG A 30 5.50 7.04 12.42
C ARG A 30 5.85 8.44 11.90
N THR A 31 6.26 8.55 10.65
CA THR A 31 6.70 9.80 10.02
C THR A 31 5.63 10.43 9.12
N THR A 32 4.42 9.84 9.03
CA THR A 32 3.37 10.33 8.13
C THR A 32 2.54 11.48 8.70
N LEU A 33 2.65 11.78 10.00
CA LEU A 33 1.88 12.84 10.66
C LEU A 33 0.36 12.76 10.38
N SER A 34 -0.20 11.55 10.39
CA SER A 34 -1.64 11.31 10.15
C SER A 34 -2.46 11.61 11.40
N GLY A 35 -2.13 12.68 12.11
CA GLY A 35 -2.76 13.12 13.34
C GLY A 35 -3.95 14.05 13.13
N THR A 36 -4.30 14.80 14.17
CA THR A 36 -5.47 15.68 14.19
C THR A 36 -5.21 16.98 13.46
N VAL A 37 -6.16 17.39 12.63
CA VAL A 37 -6.21 18.73 12.02
C VAL A 37 -7.46 19.45 12.52
N VAL A 38 -7.27 20.58 13.19
CA VAL A 38 -8.36 21.45 13.63
C VAL A 38 -8.54 22.57 12.60
N ILE A 39 -9.76 22.72 12.11
CA ILE A 39 -10.15 23.75 11.15
C ILE A 39 -11.23 24.60 11.80
N ASP A 40 -10.87 25.80 12.21
CA ASP A 40 -11.76 26.75 12.89
C ASP A 40 -11.83 28.05 12.09
N HIS A 41 -12.94 28.23 11.34
CA HIS A 41 -13.24 29.43 10.55
C HIS A 41 -12.10 29.86 9.60
N VAL A 42 -11.35 28.89 9.04
CA VAL A 42 -10.26 29.15 8.09
C VAL A 42 -10.84 29.83 6.83
N LYS A 43 -10.28 30.99 6.49
CA LYS A 43 -10.66 31.74 5.29
C LYS A 43 -9.68 31.47 4.15
N VAL A 44 -10.19 31.08 3.00
CA VAL A 44 -9.39 30.85 1.79
C VAL A 44 -9.97 31.64 0.62
N PRO A 45 -9.14 32.07 -0.35
CA PRO A 45 -9.62 32.64 -1.60
C PRO A 45 -10.46 31.62 -2.38
N LYS A 46 -11.45 32.11 -3.14
CA LYS A 46 -12.28 31.23 -4.00
C LYS A 46 -11.46 30.43 -5.01
N THR A 47 -10.31 30.94 -5.43
CA THR A 47 -9.37 30.27 -6.34
C THR A 47 -8.69 29.04 -5.71
N HIS A 48 -8.78 28.88 -4.38
CA HIS A 48 -8.28 27.72 -3.66
C HIS A 48 -9.33 26.62 -3.46
N LEU A 49 -10.49 26.76 -4.07
CA LEU A 49 -11.58 25.79 -3.99
C LEU A 49 -11.63 24.96 -5.27
N ILE A 50 -11.61 23.65 -5.13
CA ILE A 50 -11.74 22.68 -6.24
C ILE A 50 -13.05 21.92 -6.02
N PRO A 51 -14.00 21.93 -6.98
CA PRO A 51 -15.28 21.26 -6.84
C PRO A 51 -15.12 19.73 -7.00
N ALA A 52 -14.71 19.05 -5.94
CA ALA A 52 -14.43 17.61 -5.95
C ALA A 52 -15.65 16.77 -6.38
N TYR A 53 -16.86 17.21 -6.05
CA TYR A 53 -18.09 16.54 -6.45
C TYR A 53 -18.24 16.40 -7.98
N LYS A 54 -17.69 17.32 -8.77
CA LYS A 54 -17.73 17.24 -10.24
C LYS A 54 -16.76 16.20 -10.81
N GLY A 55 -15.74 15.82 -10.06
CA GLY A 55 -14.72 14.88 -10.52
C GLY A 55 -15.24 13.44 -10.68
N TYR A 56 -16.40 13.12 -10.10
CA TYR A 56 -17.02 11.78 -10.19
C TYR A 56 -18.32 11.75 -11.02
N ASP A 57 -18.70 12.88 -11.63
CA ASP A 57 -19.85 12.95 -12.55
C ASP A 57 -19.53 12.30 -13.90
N THR A 58 -18.25 12.20 -14.23
CA THR A 58 -17.73 11.57 -15.46
C THR A 58 -16.68 10.54 -15.13
N PRO A 59 -16.43 9.55 -16.01
CA PRO A 59 -15.36 8.58 -15.82
C PRO A 59 -14.01 9.26 -15.60
N SER A 60 -13.34 8.92 -14.48
CA SER A 60 -12.02 9.44 -14.09
C SER A 60 -11.15 8.32 -13.53
N ALA A 61 -9.86 8.34 -13.88
CA ALA A 61 -8.88 7.40 -13.34
C ALA A 61 -8.38 7.77 -11.92
N ASP A 62 -8.86 8.85 -11.32
CA ASP A 62 -8.34 9.39 -10.05
C ASP A 62 -8.36 8.37 -8.92
N GLY A 63 -9.45 7.60 -8.77
CA GLY A 63 -9.55 6.54 -7.76
C GLY A 63 -8.45 5.49 -7.94
N ALA A 64 -8.24 4.99 -9.16
CA ALA A 64 -7.19 4.04 -9.47
C ALA A 64 -5.78 4.62 -9.23
N ILE A 65 -5.55 5.91 -9.55
CA ILE A 65 -4.28 6.61 -9.27
C ILE A 65 -4.02 6.65 -7.76
N PHE A 66 -4.99 7.01 -6.94
CA PHE A 66 -4.83 7.06 -5.49
C PHE A 66 -4.55 5.66 -4.91
N GLN A 67 -5.19 4.63 -5.44
CA GLN A 67 -5.03 3.26 -4.95
C GLN A 67 -3.71 2.60 -5.40
N ILE A 68 -3.22 2.88 -6.61
CA ILE A 68 -1.94 2.30 -7.06
C ILE A 68 -0.74 2.79 -6.25
N ILE A 69 -0.78 4.03 -5.74
CA ILE A 69 0.24 4.57 -4.85
C ILE A 69 0.35 3.71 -3.59
N GLN A 70 -0.79 3.33 -3.00
CA GLN A 70 -0.82 2.48 -1.81
C GLN A 70 -0.27 1.07 -2.10
N ALA A 71 -0.61 0.49 -3.26
CA ALA A 71 -0.07 -0.80 -3.68
C ALA A 71 1.45 -0.73 -3.89
N ALA A 72 1.96 0.35 -4.48
CA ALA A 72 3.40 0.56 -4.70
C ALA A 72 4.19 0.65 -3.39
N VAL A 73 3.63 1.30 -2.36
CA VAL A 73 4.26 1.37 -1.02
C VAL A 73 4.37 -0.03 -0.41
N ASP A 74 3.30 -0.85 -0.47
CA ASP A 74 3.30 -2.22 0.05
C ASP A 74 4.34 -3.10 -0.67
N VAL A 75 4.42 -3.01 -2.01
CA VAL A 75 5.47 -3.72 -2.81
C VAL A 75 6.87 -3.26 -2.40
N GLY A 76 7.06 -1.96 -2.19
CA GLY A 76 8.34 -1.40 -1.75
C GLY A 76 8.78 -1.93 -0.38
N ILE A 77 7.84 -2.03 0.57
CA ILE A 77 8.09 -2.63 1.89
C ILE A 77 8.47 -4.10 1.74
N ALA A 78 7.74 -4.87 0.94
CA ALA A 78 8.03 -6.29 0.70
C ALA A 78 9.43 -6.49 0.10
N ARG A 79 9.77 -5.73 -0.94
CA ARG A 79 11.08 -5.77 -1.61
C ARG A 79 12.22 -5.49 -0.64
N GLY A 80 12.12 -4.39 0.12
CA GLY A 80 13.12 -4.02 1.12
C GLY A 80 13.26 -5.08 2.22
N THR A 81 12.14 -5.63 2.68
CA THR A 81 12.13 -6.69 3.69
C THR A 81 12.83 -7.97 3.20
N ILE A 82 12.52 -8.43 1.99
CA ILE A 82 13.12 -9.64 1.42
C ILE A 82 14.64 -9.46 1.25
N ALA A 83 15.07 -8.31 0.73
CA ALA A 83 16.50 -8.01 0.58
C ALA A 83 17.24 -8.05 1.93
N GLU A 84 16.68 -7.42 2.96
CA GLU A 84 17.30 -7.41 4.30
C GLU A 84 17.22 -8.78 4.99
N THR A 85 16.16 -9.57 4.73
CA THR A 85 16.07 -10.96 5.18
C THR A 85 17.22 -11.81 4.63
N VAL A 86 17.45 -11.72 3.32
CA VAL A 86 18.54 -12.45 2.66
C VAL A 86 19.90 -12.03 3.21
N ASP A 87 20.15 -10.74 3.37
CA ASP A 87 21.39 -10.25 3.98
C ASP A 87 21.58 -10.77 5.41
N PHE A 88 20.53 -10.73 6.23
CA PHE A 88 20.58 -11.17 7.61
C PHE A 88 20.84 -12.69 7.71
N ILE A 89 20.21 -13.50 6.88
CA ILE A 89 20.47 -14.96 6.81
C ILE A 89 21.94 -15.22 6.48
N ARG A 90 22.50 -14.49 5.53
CA ARG A 90 23.89 -14.66 5.08
C ARG A 90 24.94 -14.18 6.08
N THR A 91 24.60 -13.19 6.91
CA THR A 91 25.61 -12.51 7.72
C THR A 91 25.44 -12.71 9.24
N LYS A 92 24.24 -13.07 9.71
CA LYS A 92 23.90 -13.06 11.13
C LYS A 92 23.25 -14.34 11.64
N THR A 93 22.53 -15.08 10.78
CA THR A 93 21.79 -16.28 11.18
C THR A 93 22.74 -17.49 11.30
N ARG A 94 22.54 -18.28 12.33
CA ARG A 94 23.22 -19.58 12.51
C ARG A 94 22.36 -20.68 11.88
N PRO A 95 22.99 -21.73 11.29
CA PRO A 95 22.22 -22.87 10.82
C PRO A 95 21.54 -23.58 12.00
N TRP A 96 20.38 -24.20 11.71
CA TRP A 96 19.75 -25.10 12.69
C TRP A 96 20.61 -26.32 12.92
N ILE A 97 20.73 -26.78 14.17
CA ILE A 97 21.67 -27.87 14.56
C ILE A 97 21.39 -29.17 13.79
N ASP A 98 20.11 -29.49 13.55
CA ASP A 98 19.74 -30.72 12.85
C ASP A 98 19.79 -30.59 11.33
N SER A 99 20.09 -29.41 10.78
CA SER A 99 20.19 -29.20 9.34
C SER A 99 21.42 -29.87 8.73
N GLN A 100 22.43 -30.16 9.54
CA GLN A 100 23.72 -30.67 9.09
C GLN A 100 24.38 -29.82 8.01
N ARG A 101 24.18 -28.48 8.10
CA ARG A 101 24.75 -27.49 7.19
C ARG A 101 25.73 -26.59 7.92
N ASP A 102 26.73 -26.10 7.21
CA ASP A 102 27.71 -25.18 7.77
C ASP A 102 27.15 -23.77 7.86
N HIS A 103 26.20 -23.41 6.96
CA HIS A 103 25.64 -22.07 6.87
C HIS A 103 24.12 -22.09 6.77
N ALA A 104 23.47 -21.06 7.36
CA ALA A 104 22.01 -20.93 7.34
C ALA A 104 21.42 -20.78 5.92
N TRP A 105 22.16 -20.22 4.98
CA TRP A 105 21.74 -20.07 3.59
C TRP A 105 21.80 -21.37 2.76
N GLU A 106 22.31 -22.46 3.33
CA GLU A 106 22.31 -23.79 2.71
C GLU A 106 21.10 -24.63 3.15
N ASP A 107 20.32 -24.12 4.11
CA ASP A 107 19.12 -24.78 4.60
C ASP A 107 18.07 -24.83 3.49
N PRO A 108 17.60 -26.04 3.08
CA PRO A 108 16.62 -26.18 2.00
C PRO A 108 15.28 -25.49 2.29
N TYR A 109 14.86 -25.37 3.55
CA TYR A 109 13.64 -24.66 3.93
C TYR A 109 13.82 -23.15 3.79
N SER A 110 14.97 -22.61 4.15
CA SER A 110 15.29 -21.19 3.92
C SER A 110 15.35 -20.86 2.42
N ILE A 111 15.97 -21.74 1.63
CA ILE A 111 16.04 -21.60 0.16
C ILE A 111 14.62 -21.60 -0.44
N GLN A 112 13.79 -22.56 -0.06
CA GLN A 112 12.41 -22.65 -0.52
C GLN A 112 11.59 -21.39 -0.14
N ALA A 113 11.70 -20.95 1.11
CA ALA A 113 10.95 -19.78 1.59
C ALA A 113 11.35 -18.49 0.86
N VAL A 114 12.65 -18.26 0.66
CA VAL A 114 13.15 -17.12 -0.13
C VAL A 114 12.67 -17.21 -1.58
N GLY A 115 12.65 -18.41 -2.16
CA GLY A 115 12.09 -18.64 -3.51
C GLY A 115 10.60 -18.29 -3.60
N ASP A 116 9.78 -18.73 -2.64
CA ASP A 116 8.34 -18.40 -2.60
C ASP A 116 8.11 -16.89 -2.45
N LEU A 117 8.85 -16.24 -1.53
CA LEU A 117 8.77 -14.79 -1.34
C LEU A 117 9.11 -14.02 -2.62
N GLN A 118 10.18 -14.44 -3.33
CA GLN A 118 10.61 -13.75 -4.54
C GLN A 118 9.62 -13.93 -5.69
N ILE A 119 9.04 -15.13 -5.85
CA ILE A 119 8.01 -15.40 -6.87
C ILE A 119 6.77 -14.52 -6.64
N ARG A 120 6.31 -14.45 -5.40
CA ARG A 120 5.15 -13.60 -5.03
C ARG A 120 5.43 -12.11 -5.18
N LEU A 121 6.64 -11.67 -4.86
CA LEU A 121 7.06 -10.28 -5.10
C LEU A 121 7.01 -9.96 -6.59
N HIS A 122 7.62 -10.77 -7.44
CA HIS A 122 7.58 -10.56 -8.89
C HIS A 122 6.17 -10.59 -9.46
N ALA A 123 5.29 -11.46 -8.98
CA ALA A 123 3.88 -11.47 -9.38
C ALA A 123 3.17 -10.17 -9.00
N SER A 124 3.42 -9.65 -7.79
CA SER A 124 2.87 -8.38 -7.33
C SER A 124 3.39 -7.18 -8.13
N GLU A 125 4.69 -7.18 -8.46
CA GLU A 125 5.33 -6.16 -9.31
C GLU A 125 4.75 -6.16 -10.74
N ALA A 126 4.54 -7.33 -11.32
CA ALA A 126 3.93 -7.47 -12.65
C ALA A 126 2.48 -6.94 -12.68
N LEU A 127 1.70 -7.21 -11.63
CA LEU A 127 0.34 -6.65 -11.51
C LEU A 127 0.36 -5.14 -11.30
N LEU A 128 1.32 -4.62 -10.52
CA LEU A 128 1.47 -3.19 -10.31
C LEU A 128 1.80 -2.48 -11.64
N GLU A 129 2.70 -3.04 -12.44
CA GLU A 129 3.02 -2.51 -13.77
C GLU A 129 1.82 -2.58 -14.72
N ARG A 130 1.08 -3.70 -14.73
CA ARG A 130 -0.16 -3.85 -15.50
C ARG A 130 -1.19 -2.79 -15.10
N ALA A 131 -1.34 -2.51 -13.81
CA ALA A 131 -2.24 -1.49 -13.28
C ALA A 131 -1.82 -0.09 -13.76
N GLY A 132 -0.53 0.25 -13.69
CA GLY A 132 -0.01 1.51 -14.21
C GLY A 132 -0.34 1.72 -15.67
N ARG A 133 -0.07 0.70 -16.53
CA ARG A 133 -0.44 0.77 -17.94
C ARG A 133 -1.95 0.89 -18.20
N ALA A 134 -2.79 0.31 -17.34
CA ALA A 134 -4.24 0.45 -17.45
C ALA A 134 -4.69 1.87 -17.07
N ILE A 135 -4.08 2.46 -16.03
CA ILE A 135 -4.31 3.85 -15.62
C ILE A 135 -3.91 4.81 -16.74
N ASP A 136 -2.72 4.64 -17.35
CA ASP A 136 -2.25 5.49 -18.44
C ASP A 136 -3.26 5.52 -19.60
N ARG A 137 -3.83 4.36 -19.96
CA ARG A 137 -4.88 4.29 -20.98
C ARG A 137 -6.16 5.02 -20.57
N ALA A 138 -6.61 4.85 -19.32
CA ALA A 138 -7.79 5.51 -18.80
C ALA A 138 -7.62 7.03 -18.70
N VAL A 139 -6.42 7.50 -18.41
CA VAL A 139 -6.09 8.95 -18.42
C VAL A 139 -6.10 9.52 -19.83
N ALA A 140 -5.53 8.78 -20.81
CA ALA A 140 -5.45 9.24 -22.19
C ALA A 140 -6.82 9.30 -22.91
N ALA A 141 -7.73 8.36 -22.59
CA ALA A 141 -9.06 8.25 -23.17
C ALA A 141 -10.05 7.74 -22.12
N PRO A 142 -10.52 8.61 -21.22
CA PRO A 142 -11.40 8.20 -20.11
C PRO A 142 -12.81 7.87 -20.63
N ASP A 143 -13.21 6.63 -20.40
CA ASP A 143 -14.58 6.14 -20.57
C ASP A 143 -14.89 5.10 -19.47
N ALA A 144 -16.14 4.65 -19.39
CA ALA A 144 -16.57 3.74 -18.35
C ALA A 144 -15.88 2.37 -18.40
N ASP A 145 -15.38 1.93 -19.56
CA ASP A 145 -14.69 0.65 -19.71
C ASP A 145 -13.20 0.78 -19.34
N SER A 146 -12.52 1.79 -19.85
CA SER A 146 -11.12 2.04 -19.57
C SER A 146 -10.88 2.33 -18.08
N VAL A 147 -11.77 3.12 -17.45
CA VAL A 147 -11.69 3.41 -16.01
C VAL A 147 -11.97 2.16 -15.19
N ALA A 148 -13.01 1.38 -15.51
CA ALA A 148 -13.27 0.11 -14.84
C ALA A 148 -12.09 -0.86 -14.96
N ALA A 149 -11.47 -0.97 -16.13
CA ALA A 149 -10.29 -1.81 -16.35
C ALA A 149 -9.09 -1.35 -15.48
N ALA A 150 -8.87 -0.03 -15.34
CA ALA A 150 -7.85 0.53 -14.47
C ALA A 150 -8.12 0.24 -12.98
N GLN A 151 -9.37 0.42 -12.53
CA GLN A 151 -9.78 0.11 -11.15
C GLN A 151 -9.62 -1.37 -10.82
N ILE A 152 -10.02 -2.29 -11.72
CA ILE A 152 -9.86 -3.73 -11.52
C ILE A 152 -8.38 -4.12 -11.46
N ALA A 153 -7.57 -3.66 -12.42
CA ALA A 153 -6.13 -3.94 -12.41
C ALA A 153 -5.44 -3.44 -11.14
N THR A 154 -5.85 -2.27 -10.65
CA THR A 154 -5.34 -1.69 -9.41
C THR A 154 -5.79 -2.47 -8.18
N ALA A 155 -7.05 -2.93 -8.15
CA ALA A 155 -7.57 -3.77 -7.07
C ALA A 155 -6.80 -5.10 -6.97
N GLU A 156 -6.52 -5.76 -8.11
CA GLU A 156 -5.70 -6.98 -8.17
C GLU A 156 -4.27 -6.73 -7.64
N ALA A 157 -3.64 -5.64 -8.07
CA ALA A 157 -2.32 -5.23 -7.57
C ALA A 157 -2.34 -4.95 -6.06
N LYS A 158 -3.36 -4.25 -5.56
CA LYS A 158 -3.52 -3.93 -4.13
C LYS A 158 -3.67 -5.17 -3.26
N VAL A 159 -4.39 -6.19 -3.73
CA VAL A 159 -4.53 -7.47 -3.02
C VAL A 159 -3.16 -8.13 -2.85
N LEU A 160 -2.46 -8.40 -3.96
CA LEU A 160 -1.19 -9.13 -3.88
C LEU A 160 -0.08 -8.32 -3.19
N SER A 161 -0.05 -6.99 -3.35
CA SER A 161 0.91 -6.14 -2.65
C SER A 161 0.72 -6.18 -1.13
N THR A 162 -0.52 -6.14 -0.65
CA THR A 162 -0.86 -6.26 0.77
C THR A 162 -0.44 -7.63 1.32
N GLU A 163 -0.75 -8.71 0.59
CA GLU A 163 -0.42 -10.07 1.02
C GLU A 163 1.09 -10.29 1.12
N ILE A 164 1.84 -9.90 0.09
CA ILE A 164 3.30 -10.10 0.11
C ILE A 164 3.99 -9.22 1.14
N ALA A 165 3.51 -7.99 1.39
CA ALA A 165 4.08 -7.13 2.43
C ALA A 165 3.95 -7.76 3.81
N ILE A 166 2.79 -8.31 4.15
CA ILE A 166 2.57 -8.98 5.44
C ILE A 166 3.34 -10.31 5.51
N LEU A 167 3.31 -11.10 4.44
CA LEU A 167 4.02 -12.38 4.40
C LEU A 167 5.52 -12.20 4.57
N ALA A 168 6.14 -11.31 3.79
CA ALA A 168 7.58 -11.06 3.83
C ALA A 168 8.03 -10.58 5.20
N THR A 169 7.29 -9.66 5.81
CA THR A 169 7.65 -9.09 7.12
C THR A 169 7.51 -10.10 8.26
N ASN A 170 6.60 -11.07 8.17
CA ASN A 170 6.53 -12.21 9.11
C ASN A 170 7.65 -13.21 8.85
N LYS A 171 7.89 -13.59 7.59
CA LYS A 171 8.93 -14.56 7.22
C LYS A 171 10.35 -14.08 7.54
N LEU A 172 10.58 -12.77 7.57
CA LEU A 172 11.84 -12.19 8.03
C LEU A 172 12.25 -12.76 9.40
N PHE A 173 11.36 -12.72 10.39
CA PHE A 173 11.68 -13.18 11.74
C PHE A 173 11.79 -14.71 11.82
N GLU A 174 10.95 -15.43 11.09
CA GLU A 174 11.00 -16.89 11.03
C GLU A 174 12.34 -17.38 10.47
N LEU A 175 12.81 -16.78 9.39
CA LEU A 175 14.04 -17.19 8.70
C LEU A 175 15.31 -16.66 9.36
N ALA A 176 15.26 -15.45 9.90
CA ALA A 176 16.40 -14.82 10.55
C ALA A 176 16.61 -15.28 12.02
N GLY A 177 15.58 -15.90 12.62
CA GLY A 177 15.62 -16.43 13.98
C GLY A 177 15.57 -15.36 15.08
N THR A 178 15.63 -15.79 16.34
CA THR A 178 15.45 -14.92 17.52
C THR A 178 16.37 -13.70 17.54
N ARG A 179 17.58 -13.79 16.99
CA ARG A 179 18.51 -12.66 16.94
C ARG A 179 17.95 -11.46 16.18
N SER A 180 17.09 -11.70 15.19
CA SER A 180 16.43 -10.64 14.41
C SER A 180 15.49 -9.74 15.22
N THR A 181 15.07 -10.20 16.41
CA THR A 181 14.19 -9.43 17.31
C THR A 181 14.92 -8.40 18.17
N LEU A 182 16.26 -8.37 18.12
CA LEU A 182 17.05 -7.42 18.91
C LEU A 182 16.87 -5.99 18.39
N GLY A 183 16.61 -5.06 19.30
CA GLY A 183 16.33 -3.65 18.98
C GLY A 183 17.44 -2.96 18.16
N GLN A 184 18.72 -3.40 18.32
CA GLN A 184 19.84 -2.84 17.55
C GLN A 184 19.73 -3.05 16.03
N TYR A 185 18.97 -4.04 15.56
CA TYR A 185 18.73 -4.30 14.13
C TYR A 185 17.50 -3.56 13.60
N ASN A 186 16.57 -3.18 14.48
CA ASN A 186 15.34 -2.46 14.13
C ASN A 186 14.55 -3.10 12.96
N LEU A 187 14.60 -4.44 12.84
CA LEU A 187 13.95 -5.16 11.75
C LEU A 187 12.42 -5.16 11.86
N ASP A 188 11.91 -5.00 13.06
CA ASP A 188 10.47 -4.89 13.34
C ASP A 188 9.84 -3.65 12.68
N ARG A 189 10.65 -2.65 12.25
CA ARG A 189 10.15 -1.51 11.48
C ARG A 189 9.43 -1.95 10.20
N HIS A 190 9.89 -3.01 9.55
CA HIS A 190 9.25 -3.53 8.33
C HIS A 190 7.84 -4.02 8.63
N TRP A 191 7.69 -4.85 9.65
CA TRP A 191 6.39 -5.37 10.06
C TRP A 191 5.46 -4.25 10.57
N ARG A 192 5.97 -3.37 11.41
CA ARG A 192 5.19 -2.25 11.93
C ARG A 192 4.68 -1.34 10.81
N ASN A 193 5.52 -1.02 9.84
CA ASN A 193 5.15 -0.20 8.69
C ASN A 193 4.16 -0.92 7.78
N ALA A 194 4.43 -2.18 7.40
CA ALA A 194 3.52 -2.97 6.58
C ALA A 194 2.15 -3.11 7.25
N ARG A 195 2.13 -3.49 8.54
CA ARG A 195 0.86 -3.70 9.25
C ARG A 195 0.04 -2.42 9.37
N THR A 196 0.68 -1.28 9.60
CA THR A 196 -0.01 0.01 9.63
C THR A 196 -0.52 0.41 8.25
N HIS A 197 0.34 0.34 7.22
CA HIS A 197 0.00 0.80 5.87
C HIS A 197 -1.09 -0.06 5.21
N THR A 198 -1.06 -1.37 5.37
CA THR A 198 -2.08 -2.30 4.82
C THR A 198 -3.47 -2.13 5.45
N LEU A 199 -3.62 -1.27 6.46
CA LEU A 199 -4.90 -0.90 7.06
C LEU A 199 -5.46 0.42 6.51
N HIS A 200 -4.78 1.06 5.56
CA HIS A 200 -5.24 2.30 4.93
C HIS A 200 -6.67 2.16 4.39
N ASP A 201 -6.95 1.05 3.71
CA ASP A 201 -8.29 0.65 3.31
C ASP A 201 -8.44 -0.88 3.40
N PRO A 202 -9.65 -1.40 3.65
CA PRO A 202 -9.81 -2.83 3.89
C PRO A 202 -9.74 -3.64 2.60
N VAL A 203 -8.58 -4.27 2.35
CA VAL A 203 -8.28 -5.04 1.12
C VAL A 203 -9.32 -6.11 0.78
N ARG A 204 -10.04 -6.66 1.77
CA ARG A 204 -11.13 -7.62 1.55
C ARG A 204 -12.21 -7.11 0.58
N TRP A 205 -12.41 -5.80 0.50
CA TRP A 205 -13.34 -5.20 -0.47
C TRP A 205 -12.81 -5.21 -1.90
N LYS A 206 -11.48 -5.23 -2.09
CA LYS A 206 -10.90 -5.35 -3.43
C LYS A 206 -11.16 -6.73 -4.02
N TYR A 207 -11.13 -7.80 -3.21
CA TYR A 207 -11.59 -9.14 -3.65
C TYR A 207 -13.05 -9.12 -4.10
N ALA A 208 -13.94 -8.47 -3.34
CA ALA A 208 -15.35 -8.37 -3.69
C ALA A 208 -15.56 -7.59 -4.99
N ILE A 209 -14.83 -6.49 -5.17
CA ILE A 209 -14.87 -5.67 -6.40
C ILE A 209 -14.45 -6.51 -7.61
N VAL A 210 -13.29 -7.17 -7.55
CA VAL A 210 -12.77 -8.02 -8.62
C VAL A 210 -13.72 -9.18 -8.91
N GLY A 211 -14.16 -9.89 -7.87
CA GLY A 211 -15.09 -11.02 -8.01
C GLY A 211 -16.42 -10.62 -8.65
N ASN A 212 -16.99 -9.50 -8.23
CA ASN A 212 -18.27 -9.02 -8.75
C ASN A 212 -18.17 -8.55 -10.22
N TYR A 213 -17.03 -7.97 -10.59
CA TYR A 213 -16.76 -7.62 -11.99
C TYR A 213 -16.73 -8.84 -12.91
N PHE A 214 -15.96 -9.88 -12.56
CA PHE A 214 -15.81 -11.07 -13.40
C PHE A 214 -17.02 -12.02 -13.34
N LEU A 215 -17.67 -12.12 -12.19
CA LEU A 215 -18.82 -13.03 -12.03
C LEU A 215 -20.12 -12.43 -12.54
N ASN A 216 -20.35 -11.15 -12.29
CA ASN A 216 -21.65 -10.48 -12.49
C ASN A 216 -21.60 -9.35 -13.53
N GLY A 217 -20.43 -8.99 -14.05
CA GLY A 217 -20.27 -7.88 -14.99
C GLY A 217 -20.48 -6.49 -14.36
N VAL A 218 -20.40 -6.37 -13.02
CA VAL A 218 -20.63 -5.10 -12.31
C VAL A 218 -19.34 -4.30 -12.28
N LYS A 219 -19.35 -3.14 -12.93
CA LYS A 219 -18.22 -2.20 -12.89
C LYS A 219 -18.06 -1.58 -11.51
N PRO A 220 -16.82 -1.31 -11.06
CA PRO A 220 -16.59 -0.54 -9.83
C PRO A 220 -17.24 0.84 -9.89
N PRO A 221 -17.71 1.39 -8.75
CA PRO A 221 -18.23 2.76 -8.71
C PRO A 221 -17.10 3.80 -8.88
N PHE A 222 -17.45 5.00 -9.33
CA PHE A 222 -16.50 6.11 -9.46
C PHE A 222 -16.39 6.87 -8.13
N HIS A 223 -15.33 6.60 -7.38
CA HIS A 223 -14.96 7.36 -6.19
C HIS A 223 -13.47 7.12 -5.84
N ALA A 224 -12.92 7.93 -4.93
CA ALA A 224 -11.51 7.90 -4.57
C ALA A 224 -11.00 6.56 -3.99
N TRP A 225 -11.89 5.69 -3.54
CA TRP A 225 -11.56 4.41 -2.90
C TRP A 225 -11.71 3.17 -3.80
N SER A 226 -12.08 3.37 -5.06
CA SER A 226 -12.30 2.27 -6.03
C SER A 226 -11.03 1.87 -6.76
#